data_689172d5b099d889ae55126c53915589
#
_entry.id   689172d5b099d889ae55126c53915589
#
_cell.length_a   1.000
_cell.length_b   1.000
_cell.length_c   1.000
_cell.angle_alpha   90.00
_cell.angle_beta   90.00
_cell.angle_gamma   90.00
#
_symmetry.space_group_name_H-M   'P 1'
#
loop_
_entity.id
_entity.type
_entity.pdbx_description
1 polymer ?
#
loop_
_entity_poly.entity_id
_entity_poly.type
_entity_poly.pdbx_seq_one_letter_code
_entity_poly.pdbx_strand_id
1 'polypeptide(L)'
;MGTTKEEIRAWLNNAKEKCATHMLVVCDTFDHEDYQVHVMPGESVDEAIKKYNSMKMSKVIEVYAMYLPIETQLAEFRAWHAG
;
A
#
# COMPACT_ATOMS: atom_id res chain seq x y z
N MET A 1 2.18 16.09 -2.28
CA MET A 1 2.26 15.94 -0.82
C MET A 1 2.48 14.50 -0.45
N GLY A 2 3.30 14.28 0.56
CA GLY A 2 3.57 12.92 1.01
C GLY A 2 2.44 12.35 1.86
N THR A 3 2.27 11.04 1.79
CA THR A 3 1.32 10.33 2.64
C THR A 3 1.87 10.22 4.05
N THR A 4 1.04 10.44 5.05
CA THR A 4 1.48 10.37 6.44
C THR A 4 1.35 8.95 7.00
N LYS A 5 2.04 8.72 8.11
CA LYS A 5 1.98 7.44 8.82
C LYS A 5 0.54 7.13 9.28
N GLU A 6 -0.18 8.14 9.73
CA GLU A 6 -1.56 7.99 10.17
C GLU A 6 -2.48 7.59 9.01
N GLU A 7 -2.23 8.13 7.83
CA GLU A 7 -2.99 7.75 6.65
C GLU A 7 -2.75 6.29 6.28
N ILE A 8 -1.49 5.87 6.31
CA ILE A 8 -1.15 4.47 6.03
C ILE A 8 -1.80 3.55 7.07
N ARG A 9 -1.78 3.96 8.34
CA ARG A 9 -2.41 3.18 9.40
C ARG A 9 -3.91 3.01 9.15
N ALA A 10 -4.57 4.09 8.74
CA ALA A 10 -6.00 4.04 8.41
C ALA A 10 -6.27 3.12 7.23
N TRP A 11 -5.42 3.16 6.22
CA TRP A 11 -5.53 2.29 5.05
C TRP A 11 -5.34 0.83 5.43
N LEU A 12 -4.38 0.54 6.31
CA LEU A 12 -4.14 -0.82 6.78
C LEU A 12 -5.32 -1.36 7.58
N ASN A 13 -5.91 -0.52 8.44
CA ASN A 13 -7.10 -0.91 9.18
C ASN A 13 -8.28 -1.17 8.23
N ASN A 14 -8.41 -0.36 7.19
CA ASN A 14 -9.43 -0.54 6.18
C ASN A 14 -9.24 -1.87 5.42
N ALA A 15 -8.00 -2.16 5.03
CA ALA A 15 -7.69 -3.41 4.35
C ALA A 15 -7.99 -4.62 5.25
N LYS A 16 -7.69 -4.50 6.54
CA LYS A 16 -7.97 -5.55 7.51
C LYS A 16 -9.47 -5.80 7.64
N GLU A 17 -10.26 -4.75 7.69
CA GLU A 17 -11.72 -4.87 7.76
C GLU A 17 -12.29 -5.55 6.54
N LYS A 18 -11.69 -5.35 5.37
CA LYS A 18 -12.12 -5.97 4.12
C LYS A 18 -11.54 -7.36 3.91
N CYS A 19 -10.78 -7.86 4.87
CA CYS A 19 -10.14 -9.17 4.80
C CYS A 19 -9.14 -9.32 3.65
N ALA A 20 -8.50 -8.22 3.28
CA ALA A 20 -7.44 -8.25 2.27
C ALA A 20 -6.24 -9.03 2.80
N THR A 21 -5.49 -9.67 1.91
CA THR A 21 -4.27 -10.38 2.30
C THR A 21 -3.06 -9.45 2.30
N HIS A 22 -3.07 -8.47 1.42
CA HIS A 22 -2.00 -7.49 1.30
C HIS A 22 -2.60 -6.14 0.95
N MET A 23 -1.84 -5.08 1.22
CA MET A 23 -2.18 -3.73 0.78
C MET A 23 -0.96 -3.12 0.11
N LEU A 24 -1.15 -2.62 -1.09
CA LEU A 24 -0.11 -1.91 -1.82
C LEU A 24 -0.32 -0.41 -1.64
N VAL A 25 0.77 0.31 -1.49
CA VAL A 25 0.74 1.77 -1.60
C VAL A 25 1.28 2.12 -2.97
N VAL A 26 0.45 2.70 -3.80
CA VAL A 26 0.77 3.02 -5.18
C VAL A 26 0.81 4.54 -5.32
N CYS A 27 1.87 5.03 -5.95
CA CYS A 27 2.02 6.46 -6.22
C CYS A 27 1.59 6.76 -7.65
N ASP A 28 0.72 7.75 -7.82
CA ASP A 28 0.42 8.31 -9.11
C ASP A 28 1.51 9.33 -9.42
N THR A 29 2.36 9.01 -10.38
CA THR A 29 3.51 9.88 -10.69
C THR A 29 3.09 11.17 -11.41
N PHE A 30 1.88 11.23 -11.92
CA PHE A 30 1.37 12.44 -12.54
C PHE A 30 0.93 13.47 -11.50
N ASP A 31 0.12 13.04 -10.54
CA ASP A 31 -0.41 13.91 -9.48
C ASP A 31 0.45 13.90 -8.23
N HIS A 32 1.41 12.98 -8.13
CA HIS A 32 2.23 12.77 -6.93
C HIS A 32 1.39 12.42 -5.71
N GLU A 33 0.28 11.73 -5.93
CA GLU A 33 -0.59 11.28 -4.86
C GLU A 33 -0.49 9.77 -4.69
N ASP A 34 -0.53 9.34 -3.44
CA ASP A 34 -0.51 7.92 -3.11
C ASP A 34 -1.94 7.43 -2.90
N TYR A 35 -2.19 6.17 -3.26
CA TYR A 35 -3.48 5.54 -3.00
C TYR A 35 -3.29 4.08 -2.60
N GLN A 36 -4.31 3.53 -1.96
CA GLN A 36 -4.27 2.16 -1.46
C GLN A 36 -4.86 1.20 -2.49
N VAL A 37 -4.24 0.03 -2.59
CA VAL A 37 -4.76 -1.07 -3.41
C VAL A 37 -4.81 -2.32 -2.53
N HIS A 38 -5.96 -2.95 -2.47
CA HIS A 38 -6.15 -4.14 -1.65
C HIS A 38 -6.02 -5.40 -2.51
N VAL A 39 -5.19 -6.33 -2.06
CA VAL A 39 -5.09 -7.65 -2.68
C VAL A 39 -5.95 -8.60 -1.86
N MET A 40 -6.97 -9.15 -2.49
CA MET A 40 -7.94 -9.99 -1.80
C MET A 40 -7.52 -11.47 -1.83
N PRO A 41 -8.09 -12.31 -0.95
CA PRO A 41 -7.80 -13.76 -0.98
C PRO A 41 -8.07 -14.34 -2.38
N GLY A 42 -7.14 -15.16 -2.86
CA GLY A 42 -7.24 -15.73 -4.21
C GLY A 42 -6.55 -14.91 -5.28
N GLU A 43 -6.19 -13.66 -4.98
CA GLU A 43 -5.43 -12.84 -5.91
C GLU A 43 -3.93 -12.93 -5.62
N SER A 44 -3.11 -12.78 -6.66
CA SER A 44 -1.67 -12.82 -6.53
C SER A 44 -1.11 -11.42 -6.26
N VAL A 45 -0.36 -11.26 -5.17
CA VAL A 45 0.28 -9.99 -4.85
C VAL A 45 1.35 -9.65 -5.90
N ASP A 46 2.07 -10.66 -6.41
CA ASP A 46 3.10 -10.44 -7.45
C ASP A 46 2.48 -9.89 -8.73
N GLU A 47 1.34 -10.43 -9.13
CA GLU A 47 0.64 -9.95 -10.32
C GLU A 47 0.11 -8.54 -10.12
N ALA A 48 -0.38 -8.23 -8.93
CA ALA A 48 -0.84 -6.88 -8.62
C ALA A 48 0.32 -5.88 -8.69
N ILE A 49 1.47 -6.24 -8.13
CA ILE A 49 2.67 -5.39 -8.20
C ILE A 49 3.06 -5.15 -9.65
N LYS A 50 3.11 -6.20 -10.47
CA LYS A 50 3.46 -6.07 -11.88
C LYS A 50 2.47 -5.21 -12.63
N LYS A 51 1.18 -5.39 -12.36
CA LYS A 51 0.12 -4.63 -13.00
C LYS A 51 0.30 -3.12 -12.76
N TYR A 52 0.45 -2.73 -11.50
CA TYR A 52 0.55 -1.31 -11.17
C TYR A 52 1.89 -0.70 -11.57
N ASN A 53 2.97 -1.48 -11.55
CA ASN A 53 4.27 -0.98 -12.01
C ASN A 53 4.35 -0.85 -13.53
N SER A 54 3.55 -1.62 -14.27
CA SER A 54 3.51 -1.51 -15.72
C SER A 54 2.50 -0.50 -16.24
N MET A 55 1.61 -0.02 -15.35
CA MET A 55 0.69 1.05 -15.72
C MET A 55 1.45 2.37 -15.85
N LYS A 56 1.08 3.12 -16.88
CA LYS A 56 1.67 4.43 -17.11
C LYS A 56 1.33 5.36 -15.93
N MET A 57 2.32 6.04 -15.42
CA MET A 57 2.16 7.00 -14.32
C MET A 57 1.75 6.37 -12.98
N SER A 58 2.09 5.11 -12.78
CA SER A 58 1.85 4.44 -11.50
C SER A 58 3.09 3.68 -11.07
N LYS A 59 3.35 3.70 -9.76
CA LYS A 59 4.49 3.00 -9.19
C LYS A 59 4.13 2.47 -7.81
N VAL A 60 4.39 1.18 -7.59
CA VAL A 60 4.21 0.58 -6.26
C VAL A 60 5.40 1.00 -5.40
N ILE A 61 5.14 1.69 -4.29
CA ILE A 61 6.20 2.16 -3.40
C ILE A 61 6.37 1.29 -2.16
N GLU A 62 5.30 0.64 -1.71
CA GLU A 62 5.39 -0.30 -0.58
C GLU A 62 4.34 -1.38 -0.66
N VAL A 63 4.62 -2.51 -0.03
CA VAL A 63 3.70 -3.64 0.07
C VAL A 63 3.61 -4.03 1.55
N TYR A 64 2.38 -4.08 2.05
CA TYR A 64 2.12 -4.48 3.43
C TYR A 64 1.36 -5.81 3.44
N ALA A 65 1.75 -6.69 4.35
CA ALA A 65 1.07 -7.97 4.52
C ALA A 65 0.11 -7.91 5.72
N MET A 66 -1.12 -8.37 5.53
CA MET A 66 -2.12 -8.28 6.59
C MET A 66 -1.93 -9.33 7.69
N TYR A 67 -1.11 -10.35 7.44
CA TYR A 67 -0.80 -11.35 8.46
C TYR A 67 0.29 -10.89 9.43
N LEU A 68 0.95 -9.76 9.17
CA LEU A 68 1.96 -9.18 10.04
C LEU A 68 1.36 -8.04 10.86
N PRO A 69 1.91 -7.76 12.06
CA PRO A 69 1.42 -6.63 12.87
C PRO A 69 1.55 -5.31 12.14
N ILE A 70 0.50 -4.50 12.19
CA ILE A 70 0.45 -3.23 11.49
C ILE A 70 1.55 -2.29 12.00
N GLU A 71 1.69 -2.15 13.31
CA GLU A 71 2.65 -1.20 13.88
C GLU A 71 4.10 -1.58 13.58
N THR A 72 4.41 -2.88 13.51
CA THR A 72 5.73 -3.34 13.14
C THR A 72 6.05 -2.95 11.70
N GLN A 73 5.11 -3.13 10.80
CA GLN A 73 5.31 -2.77 9.41
C GLN A 73 5.41 -1.27 9.22
N LEU A 74 4.64 -0.49 9.97
CA LEU A 74 4.73 0.96 9.91
C LEU A 74 6.08 1.47 10.40
N ALA A 75 6.72 0.75 11.32
CA ALA A 75 8.05 1.11 11.79
C ALA A 75 9.15 0.78 10.76
N GLU A 76 8.93 -0.25 9.94
CA GLU A 76 9.93 -0.73 8.99
C GLU A 76 9.75 -0.18 7.58
N PHE A 77 8.51 -0.12 7.10
CA PHE A 77 8.22 0.27 5.72
C PHE A 77 7.91 1.76 5.63
N ARG A 78 8.67 2.44 4.82
CA ARG A 78 8.61 3.90 4.71
C ARG A 78 7.84 4.37 3.48
N ALA A 79 6.60 3.94 3.38
CA ALA A 79 5.70 4.45 2.35
C ALA A 79 5.16 5.85 2.70
N TRP A 80 5.44 6.31 3.91
CA TRP A 80 5.04 7.63 4.38
C TRP A 80 6.26 8.51 4.56
N HIS A 81 6.06 9.81 4.50
CA HIS A 81 7.14 10.78 4.67
C HIS A 81 7.14 11.32 6.09
N ALA A 82 8.31 11.32 6.72
CA ALA A 82 8.48 11.85 8.05
C ALA A 82 8.59 13.38 7.99
N GLY A 83 7.73 14.02 8.71
CA GLY A 83 7.79 15.47 8.89
C GLY A 83 7.20 16.28 7.82
#